data_a45544824d8c72450b0e0d7aac44d083
#
_entry.id   a45544824d8c72450b0e0d7aac44d083
#
_cell.length_a   1.000
_cell.length_b   1.000
_cell.length_c   1.000
_cell.angle_alpha   90.00
_cell.angle_beta   90.00
_cell.angle_gamma   90.00
#
_symmetry.space_group_name_H-M   'P 1'
#
loop_
_entity.id
_entity.type
_entity.pdbx_description
1 polymer ?
#
loop_
_entity_poly.entity_id
_entity_poly.type
_entity_poly.pdbx_seq_one_letter_code
_entity_poly.pdbx_strand_id
1 'polypeptide(L)'
;PWGETKGDNDLGGYHLVWTRDLAQSAIALLATGQASTPLRALIWLAGIQRPDGTFPQNSWIDGTAYWSGLQLDQVAFPILLAWRLHEHGALGLFNPRVMIVRAAAQLVLQGPVTAQERWEENSGYSPSTLATVIAALVCAAEWAKEYGKADVADFVLAYADWLVAHLEEWMVTTAGELVEGFPRHYIRINPSDPGTPDPHADPNTTMIQLANGGGLHPARNVVGGDFLLLVRVGIRAPNDPVVRDSIEVIDRVLKYDLPQGPGWRRYNHDGYGQKDDGSAFDGTGVGRCWPILTGERGHYELAAGRDPKPFIATIENFANQGGMITEQIWDGPDLPGGHMKRGCPTGAAMPLCWSHAEYLSLVRSRHDGVCFPRVEPAFQRYVLHPVPSRYEIWTLRHPLRHVPRGKILRIILRAEVTVVWSTNDWASSNKSDTSLQSELNLWFADFPTAEWTQGSVFAFTLFWKADQRWENRNWQVNIL
;
A
#
# COMPACT_ATOMS: atom_id res chain seq x y z
N PRO A 1 26.87 -1.44 -8.65
CA PRO A 1 25.95 -2.40 -8.07
C PRO A 1 25.58 -3.51 -9.06
N TRP A 2 25.32 -4.75 -8.60
CA TRP A 2 24.94 -5.84 -9.49
C TRP A 2 23.63 -5.56 -10.24
N GLY A 3 22.71 -4.77 -9.69
CA GLY A 3 21.49 -4.34 -10.36
C GLY A 3 21.74 -3.38 -11.52
N GLU A 4 22.72 -2.49 -11.40
CA GLU A 4 23.08 -1.54 -12.47
C GLU A 4 23.72 -2.22 -13.67
N THR A 5 24.61 -3.19 -13.44
CA THR A 5 25.28 -3.90 -14.54
C THR A 5 24.26 -4.59 -15.46
N LYS A 6 23.21 -5.17 -14.88
CA LYS A 6 22.10 -5.77 -15.64
C LYS A 6 21.25 -4.69 -16.31
N GLY A 7 21.01 -3.58 -15.59
CA GLY A 7 20.23 -2.46 -16.08
C GLY A 7 20.88 -1.73 -17.25
N ASP A 8 22.19 -1.59 -17.26
CA ASP A 8 22.90 -0.96 -18.37
C ASP A 8 22.74 -1.76 -19.68
N ASN A 9 22.71 -3.08 -19.60
CA ASN A 9 22.43 -3.93 -20.76
C ASN A 9 20.98 -3.84 -21.22
N ASP A 10 20.03 -3.66 -20.30
CA ASP A 10 18.61 -3.50 -20.57
C ASP A 10 18.21 -2.03 -20.78
N LEU A 11 19.14 -1.10 -20.68
CA LEU A 11 18.95 0.36 -20.78
C LEU A 11 18.06 0.96 -19.67
N GLY A 12 17.64 0.19 -18.68
CA GLY A 12 16.75 0.62 -17.58
C GLY A 12 17.47 0.65 -16.24
N GLY A 13 17.38 -0.43 -15.50
CA GLY A 13 17.97 -0.57 -14.17
C GLY A 13 17.50 0.51 -13.20
N TYR A 14 18.43 1.05 -12.43
CA TYR A 14 18.14 2.12 -11.45
C TYR A 14 18.15 3.54 -12.02
N HIS A 15 18.25 3.71 -13.34
CA HIS A 15 18.14 5.01 -14.03
C HIS A 15 16.69 5.42 -14.31
N LEU A 16 15.72 4.64 -13.87
CA LEU A 16 14.30 4.88 -14.03
C LEU A 16 13.71 5.60 -12.82
N VAL A 17 12.54 6.18 -13.01
CA VAL A 17 11.75 6.84 -11.97
C VAL A 17 10.57 5.96 -11.60
N TRP A 18 10.52 5.48 -10.36
CA TRP A 18 9.33 4.88 -9.75
C TRP A 18 8.49 5.97 -9.09
N THR A 19 7.19 5.98 -9.36
CA THR A 19 6.26 6.98 -8.81
C THR A 19 6.27 7.00 -7.29
N ARG A 20 6.29 5.85 -6.64
CA ARG A 20 6.38 5.70 -5.18
C ARG A 20 7.65 6.35 -4.63
N ASP A 21 8.80 5.99 -5.19
CA ASP A 21 10.12 6.43 -4.73
C ASP A 21 10.30 7.94 -4.92
N LEU A 22 9.86 8.47 -6.08
CA LEU A 22 9.87 9.89 -6.36
C LEU A 22 9.00 10.67 -5.36
N ALA A 23 7.77 10.21 -5.11
CA ALA A 23 6.86 10.90 -4.19
C ALA A 23 7.39 10.88 -2.75
N GLN A 24 7.92 9.75 -2.26
CA GLN A 24 8.51 9.67 -0.92
C GLN A 24 9.79 10.51 -0.81
N SER A 25 10.64 10.53 -1.84
CA SER A 25 11.83 11.40 -1.90
C SER A 25 11.44 12.88 -1.89
N ALA A 26 10.38 13.25 -2.62
CA ALA A 26 9.86 14.61 -2.63
C ALA A 26 9.29 15.02 -1.25
N ILE A 27 8.55 14.13 -0.58
CA ILE A 27 8.04 14.36 0.79
C ILE A 27 9.22 14.53 1.75
N ALA A 28 10.27 13.74 1.62
CA ALA A 28 11.46 13.86 2.48
C ALA A 28 12.23 15.18 2.23
N LEU A 29 12.34 15.63 0.99
CA LEU A 29 12.91 16.95 0.69
C LEU A 29 12.05 18.09 1.27
N LEU A 30 10.72 17.97 1.22
CA LEU A 30 9.83 18.92 1.88
C LEU A 30 10.06 18.95 3.40
N ALA A 31 10.32 17.79 4.02
CA ALA A 31 10.68 17.68 5.44
C ALA A 31 11.95 18.46 5.80
N THR A 32 12.87 18.67 4.86
CA THR A 32 14.09 19.51 5.04
C THR A 32 13.86 20.99 4.77
N GLY A 33 12.61 21.41 4.46
CA GLY A 33 12.27 22.79 4.15
C GLY A 33 12.39 23.15 2.66
N GLN A 34 12.72 22.21 1.79
CA GLN A 34 12.76 22.46 0.34
C GLN A 34 11.37 22.26 -0.25
N ALA A 35 10.81 23.32 -0.88
CA ALA A 35 9.48 23.27 -1.49
C ALA A 35 9.51 23.15 -3.02
N SER A 36 10.50 23.76 -3.68
CA SER A 36 10.51 23.87 -5.15
C SER A 36 10.73 22.53 -5.86
N THR A 37 11.61 21.68 -5.36
CA THR A 37 11.85 20.35 -5.96
C THR A 37 10.66 19.41 -5.75
N PRO A 38 10.07 19.27 -4.55
CA PRO A 38 8.83 18.53 -4.34
C PRO A 38 7.67 19.01 -5.24
N LEU A 39 7.51 20.31 -5.42
CA LEU A 39 6.48 20.84 -6.32
C LEU A 39 6.73 20.45 -7.78
N ARG A 40 7.98 20.56 -8.25
CA ARG A 40 8.33 20.11 -9.62
C ARG A 40 8.08 18.61 -9.81
N ALA A 41 8.39 17.79 -8.81
CA ALA A 41 8.08 16.36 -8.83
C ALA A 41 6.57 16.12 -8.95
N LEU A 42 5.74 16.83 -8.19
CA LEU A 42 4.29 16.73 -8.28
C LEU A 42 3.76 17.16 -9.65
N ILE A 43 4.26 18.28 -10.20
CA ILE A 43 3.87 18.74 -11.54
C ILE A 43 4.24 17.70 -12.60
N TRP A 44 5.43 17.13 -12.52
CA TRP A 44 5.88 16.08 -13.42
C TRP A 44 4.99 14.82 -13.31
N LEU A 45 4.67 14.37 -12.10
CA LEU A 45 3.75 13.26 -11.87
C LEU A 45 2.37 13.54 -12.48
N ALA A 46 1.83 14.75 -12.30
CA ALA A 46 0.56 15.12 -12.92
C ALA A 46 0.62 15.09 -14.45
N GLY A 47 1.79 15.38 -15.05
CA GLY A 47 2.03 15.33 -16.48
C GLY A 47 2.09 13.92 -17.06
N ILE A 48 2.57 12.93 -16.29
CA ILE A 48 2.67 11.53 -16.75
C ILE A 48 1.47 10.67 -16.33
N GLN A 49 0.52 11.22 -15.56
CA GLN A 49 -0.68 10.49 -15.18
C GLN A 49 -1.47 10.08 -16.43
N ARG A 50 -1.81 8.81 -16.54
CA ARG A 50 -2.63 8.28 -17.64
C ARG A 50 -4.08 8.80 -17.53
N PRO A 51 -4.82 8.84 -18.64
CA PRO A 51 -6.22 9.29 -18.65
C PRO A 51 -7.14 8.53 -17.69
N ASP A 52 -6.84 7.26 -17.43
CA ASP A 52 -7.57 6.41 -16.48
C ASP A 52 -7.23 6.68 -15.01
N GLY A 53 -6.26 7.55 -14.72
CA GLY A 53 -5.84 7.90 -13.37
C GLY A 53 -4.66 7.08 -12.84
N THR A 54 -4.17 6.10 -13.59
CA THR A 54 -3.00 5.30 -13.21
C THR A 54 -1.69 6.00 -13.54
N PHE A 55 -0.60 5.44 -13.02
CA PHE A 55 0.77 5.81 -13.35
C PHE A 55 1.51 4.57 -13.90
N PRO A 56 2.55 4.73 -14.73
CA PRO A 56 3.41 3.61 -15.08
C PRO A 56 4.11 3.07 -13.81
N GLN A 57 4.47 1.80 -13.82
CA GLN A 57 5.25 1.20 -12.74
C GLN A 57 6.56 1.96 -12.57
N ASN A 58 7.27 2.20 -13.66
CA ASN A 58 8.40 3.12 -13.74
C ASN A 58 8.48 3.75 -15.14
N SER A 59 9.27 4.81 -15.25
CA SER A 59 9.41 5.58 -16.49
C SER A 59 10.78 6.21 -16.61
N TRP A 60 11.16 6.58 -17.83
CA TRP A 60 12.28 7.48 -18.08
C TRP A 60 11.98 8.89 -17.57
N ILE A 61 12.99 9.73 -17.45
CA ILE A 61 12.88 11.12 -16.98
C ILE A 61 11.94 11.96 -17.87
N ASP A 62 11.84 11.62 -19.15
CA ASP A 62 10.92 12.27 -20.09
C ASP A 62 9.46 11.84 -19.91
N GLY A 63 9.18 10.88 -19.00
CA GLY A 63 7.86 10.36 -18.70
C GLY A 63 7.45 9.15 -19.54
N THR A 64 8.28 8.72 -20.50
CA THR A 64 8.02 7.50 -21.28
C THR A 64 8.01 6.29 -20.35
N ALA A 65 6.91 5.53 -20.36
CA ALA A 65 6.77 4.34 -19.53
C ALA A 65 7.78 3.26 -19.96
N TYR A 66 8.45 2.65 -18.99
CA TYR A 66 9.31 1.49 -19.20
C TYR A 66 8.55 0.19 -18.86
N TRP A 67 8.05 0.09 -17.62
CA TRP A 67 7.11 -0.96 -17.23
C TRP A 67 5.74 -0.37 -16.90
N SER A 68 4.70 -1.13 -17.17
CA SER A 68 3.32 -0.66 -17.05
C SER A 68 2.47 -1.42 -16.02
N GLY A 69 3.10 -2.22 -15.15
CA GLY A 69 2.43 -2.91 -14.05
C GLY A 69 1.66 -1.94 -13.14
N LEU A 70 0.47 -2.34 -12.72
CA LEU A 70 -0.35 -1.53 -11.83
C LEU A 70 0.03 -1.81 -10.38
N GLN A 71 0.45 -0.76 -9.67
CA GLN A 71 0.67 -0.76 -8.24
C GLN A 71 -0.24 0.31 -7.61
N LEU A 72 -1.15 -0.09 -6.71
CA LEU A 72 -2.12 0.85 -6.15
C LEU A 72 -1.47 1.90 -5.25
N ASP A 73 -0.36 1.58 -4.58
CA ASP A 73 0.41 2.55 -3.81
C ASP A 73 1.01 3.65 -4.70
N GLN A 74 1.45 3.31 -5.92
CA GLN A 74 1.94 4.31 -6.89
C GLN A 74 0.83 5.22 -7.42
N VAL A 75 -0.43 4.78 -7.39
CA VAL A 75 -1.59 5.65 -7.68
C VAL A 75 -1.89 6.57 -6.48
N ALA A 76 -1.65 6.08 -5.26
CA ALA A 76 -1.95 6.79 -4.02
C ALA A 76 -0.90 7.83 -3.62
N PHE A 77 0.40 7.56 -3.79
CA PHE A 77 1.49 8.44 -3.34
C PHE A 77 1.46 9.86 -3.94
N PRO A 78 1.09 10.10 -5.22
CA PRO A 78 0.93 11.46 -5.73
C PRO A 78 -0.13 12.28 -5.00
N ILE A 79 -1.20 11.66 -4.52
CA ILE A 79 -2.22 12.33 -3.68
C ILE A 79 -1.59 12.74 -2.34
N LEU A 80 -0.81 11.85 -1.71
CA LEU A 80 -0.13 12.14 -0.45
C LEU A 80 0.91 13.26 -0.61
N LEU A 81 1.68 13.27 -1.70
CA LEU A 81 2.62 14.36 -2.00
C LEU A 81 1.89 15.69 -2.19
N ALA A 82 0.78 15.69 -2.95
CA ALA A 82 -0.03 16.88 -3.12
C ALA A 82 -0.56 17.41 -1.78
N TRP A 83 -1.06 16.52 -0.92
CA TRP A 83 -1.55 16.87 0.42
C TRP A 83 -0.44 17.48 1.29
N ARG A 84 0.76 16.86 1.34
CA ARG A 84 1.88 17.40 2.12
C ARG A 84 2.33 18.77 1.63
N LEU A 85 2.38 18.99 0.31
CA LEU A 85 2.67 20.30 -0.27
C LEU A 85 1.60 21.35 0.09
N HIS A 86 0.33 20.95 0.09
CA HIS A 86 -0.78 21.79 0.49
C HIS A 86 -0.68 22.24 1.96
N GLU A 87 -0.50 21.28 2.88
CA GLU A 87 -0.35 21.57 4.33
C GLU A 87 0.82 22.53 4.62
N HIS A 88 1.85 22.55 3.76
CA HIS A 88 3.00 23.43 3.88
C HIS A 88 2.88 24.73 3.05
N GLY A 89 1.73 24.98 2.42
CA GLY A 89 1.53 26.15 1.57
C GLY A 89 2.47 26.18 0.34
N ALA A 90 2.94 25.02 -0.11
CA ALA A 90 4.01 24.87 -1.09
C ALA A 90 3.53 24.55 -2.52
N LEU A 91 2.23 24.60 -2.80
CA LEU A 91 1.65 24.34 -4.13
C LEU A 91 1.78 25.55 -5.08
N GLY A 92 1.99 26.77 -4.56
CA GLY A 92 1.98 28.00 -5.37
C GLY A 92 0.66 28.14 -6.15
N LEU A 93 0.76 28.28 -7.47
CA LEU A 93 -0.40 28.36 -8.37
C LEU A 93 -0.82 27.00 -8.96
N PHE A 94 -0.11 25.93 -8.64
CA PHE A 94 -0.42 24.60 -9.17
C PHE A 94 -1.64 24.01 -8.47
N ASN A 95 -2.63 23.58 -9.26
CA ASN A 95 -3.84 22.93 -8.75
C ASN A 95 -3.82 21.43 -9.13
N PRO A 96 -3.59 20.51 -8.18
CA PRO A 96 -3.52 19.08 -8.43
C PRO A 96 -4.88 18.38 -8.53
N ARG A 97 -6.01 19.11 -8.46
CA ARG A 97 -7.37 18.56 -8.38
C ARG A 97 -7.65 17.45 -9.41
N VAL A 98 -7.32 17.69 -10.69
CA VAL A 98 -7.60 16.74 -11.76
C VAL A 98 -6.84 15.42 -11.53
N MET A 99 -5.57 15.51 -11.13
CA MET A 99 -4.76 14.34 -10.79
C MET A 99 -5.35 13.57 -9.61
N ILE A 100 -5.72 14.28 -8.53
CA ILE A 100 -6.27 13.68 -7.30
C ILE A 100 -7.58 12.96 -7.60
N VAL A 101 -8.51 13.59 -8.32
CA VAL A 101 -9.83 13.02 -8.65
C VAL A 101 -9.69 11.76 -9.48
N ARG A 102 -8.84 11.77 -10.52
CA ARG A 102 -8.59 10.60 -11.37
C ARG A 102 -7.95 9.46 -10.58
N ALA A 103 -6.95 9.76 -9.76
CA ALA A 103 -6.28 8.77 -8.93
C ALA A 103 -7.25 8.16 -7.90
N ALA A 104 -8.06 8.98 -7.19
CA ALA A 104 -9.04 8.49 -6.23
C ALA A 104 -10.10 7.58 -6.88
N ALA A 105 -10.62 7.96 -8.04
CA ALA A 105 -11.56 7.13 -8.80
C ALA A 105 -10.94 5.76 -9.17
N GLN A 106 -9.67 5.78 -9.59
CA GLN A 106 -8.96 4.56 -9.95
C GLN A 106 -8.70 3.66 -8.72
N LEU A 107 -8.34 4.23 -7.57
CA LEU A 107 -8.18 3.47 -6.32
C LEU A 107 -9.49 2.77 -5.92
N VAL A 108 -10.64 3.44 -6.06
CA VAL A 108 -11.96 2.85 -5.78
C VAL A 108 -12.30 1.71 -6.74
N LEU A 109 -11.94 1.83 -8.01
CA LEU A 109 -12.30 0.84 -9.04
C LEU A 109 -11.40 -0.40 -9.03
N GLN A 110 -10.12 -0.25 -8.69
CA GLN A 110 -9.13 -1.32 -8.80
C GLN A 110 -8.82 -2.01 -7.48
N GLY A 111 -9.03 -1.31 -6.35
CA GLY A 111 -8.80 -1.89 -5.03
C GLY A 111 -9.83 -2.95 -4.64
N PRO A 112 -9.59 -3.65 -3.53
CA PRO A 112 -8.45 -3.54 -2.60
C PRO A 112 -7.21 -4.38 -2.97
N VAL A 113 -7.31 -5.27 -3.98
CA VAL A 113 -6.22 -6.16 -4.42
C VAL A 113 -5.27 -5.40 -5.34
N THR A 114 -3.99 -5.31 -4.98
CA THR A 114 -2.96 -4.75 -5.88
C THR A 114 -2.41 -5.83 -6.80
N ALA A 115 -2.07 -5.47 -8.04
CA ALA A 115 -1.43 -6.40 -8.97
C ALA A 115 0.03 -6.68 -8.60
N GLN A 116 0.69 -5.71 -7.98
CA GLN A 116 2.00 -5.84 -7.35
C GLN A 116 2.02 -4.97 -6.10
N GLU A 117 2.64 -5.47 -5.03
CA GLU A 117 2.93 -4.70 -3.82
C GLU A 117 4.27 -3.93 -3.97
N ARG A 118 4.67 -3.17 -2.95
CA ARG A 118 5.83 -2.27 -2.99
C ARG A 118 7.17 -2.93 -3.34
N TRP A 119 7.29 -4.25 -3.15
CA TRP A 119 8.49 -5.03 -3.52
C TRP A 119 8.46 -5.56 -4.95
N GLU A 120 7.36 -5.31 -5.68
CA GLU A 120 7.16 -5.64 -7.10
C GLU A 120 7.14 -7.13 -7.42
N GLU A 121 6.74 -7.96 -6.45
CA GLU A 121 6.83 -9.41 -6.55
C GLU A 121 5.48 -10.12 -6.56
N ASN A 122 4.57 -9.74 -5.66
CA ASN A 122 3.33 -10.48 -5.45
C ASN A 122 2.09 -9.61 -5.60
N SER A 123 1.01 -10.22 -6.08
CA SER A 123 -0.35 -9.65 -6.07
C SER A 123 -1.11 -10.08 -4.82
N GLY A 124 -2.03 -9.23 -4.34
CA GLY A 124 -2.86 -9.57 -3.19
C GLY A 124 -3.26 -8.36 -2.34
N TYR A 125 -3.72 -8.67 -1.12
CA TYR A 125 -4.00 -7.69 -0.07
C TYR A 125 -2.71 -7.40 0.68
N SER A 126 -2.14 -6.23 0.46
CA SER A 126 -0.87 -5.81 1.04
C SER A 126 -1.09 -4.75 2.11
N PRO A 127 -0.56 -4.93 3.34
CA PRO A 127 -0.71 -3.94 4.41
C PRO A 127 -0.16 -2.56 4.05
N SER A 128 1.01 -2.47 3.42
CA SER A 128 1.61 -1.20 3.01
C SER A 128 0.81 -0.52 1.90
N THR A 129 0.33 -1.27 0.93
CA THR A 129 -0.49 -0.74 -0.16
C THR A 129 -1.81 -0.18 0.37
N LEU A 130 -2.53 -0.96 1.20
CA LEU A 130 -3.81 -0.50 1.75
C LEU A 130 -3.64 0.67 2.71
N ALA A 131 -2.56 0.71 3.51
CA ALA A 131 -2.25 1.89 4.33
C ALA A 131 -2.12 3.16 3.48
N THR A 132 -1.38 3.08 2.37
CA THR A 132 -1.17 4.21 1.46
C THR A 132 -2.46 4.61 0.75
N VAL A 133 -3.23 3.63 0.27
CA VAL A 133 -4.53 3.85 -0.41
C VAL A 133 -5.52 4.53 0.53
N ILE A 134 -5.72 4.03 1.74
CA ILE A 134 -6.65 4.60 2.72
C ILE A 134 -6.24 6.04 3.07
N ALA A 135 -4.97 6.28 3.36
CA ALA A 135 -4.46 7.61 3.67
C ALA A 135 -4.68 8.59 2.51
N ALA A 136 -4.41 8.17 1.26
CA ALA A 136 -4.64 8.97 0.07
C ALA A 136 -6.11 9.28 -0.18
N LEU A 137 -7.02 8.31 0.03
CA LEU A 137 -8.46 8.52 -0.09
C LEU A 137 -8.99 9.53 0.96
N VAL A 138 -8.46 9.48 2.20
CA VAL A 138 -8.80 10.48 3.21
C VAL A 138 -8.32 11.87 2.79
N CYS A 139 -7.09 12.00 2.28
CA CYS A 139 -6.59 13.27 1.72
C CYS A 139 -7.45 13.76 0.55
N ALA A 140 -7.85 12.87 -0.36
CA ALA A 140 -8.72 13.23 -1.49
C ALA A 140 -10.11 13.71 -1.00
N ALA A 141 -10.64 13.13 0.07
CA ALA A 141 -11.89 13.57 0.67
C ALA A 141 -11.76 14.95 1.34
N GLU A 142 -10.65 15.24 2.03
CA GLU A 142 -10.40 16.57 2.59
C GLU A 142 -10.30 17.62 1.46
N TRP A 143 -9.58 17.33 0.39
CA TRP A 143 -9.58 18.17 -0.82
C TRP A 143 -10.99 18.42 -1.37
N ALA A 144 -11.81 17.37 -1.46
CA ALA A 144 -13.19 17.51 -1.94
C ALA A 144 -14.02 18.45 -1.03
N LYS A 145 -13.86 18.36 0.29
CA LYS A 145 -14.52 19.26 1.25
C LYS A 145 -14.10 20.72 1.05
N GLU A 146 -12.80 20.99 0.87
CA GLU A 146 -12.28 22.34 0.62
C GLU A 146 -12.84 22.97 -0.67
N TYR A 147 -13.11 22.12 -1.68
CA TYR A 147 -13.77 22.56 -2.93
C TYR A 147 -15.30 22.57 -2.86
N GLY A 148 -15.89 22.40 -1.67
CA GLY A 148 -17.35 22.40 -1.48
C GLY A 148 -18.06 21.17 -2.09
N LYS A 149 -17.35 20.06 -2.27
CA LYS A 149 -17.85 18.81 -2.85
C LYS A 149 -18.05 17.75 -1.76
N ALA A 150 -18.98 18.02 -0.84
CA ALA A 150 -19.25 17.13 0.29
C ALA A 150 -19.70 15.72 -0.13
N ASP A 151 -20.49 15.62 -1.20
CA ASP A 151 -20.96 14.37 -1.79
C ASP A 151 -19.81 13.47 -2.29
N VAL A 152 -18.78 14.08 -2.88
CA VAL A 152 -17.55 13.37 -3.29
C VAL A 152 -16.76 12.90 -2.07
N ALA A 153 -16.61 13.77 -1.07
CA ALA A 153 -15.92 13.44 0.17
C ALA A 153 -16.58 12.26 0.88
N ASP A 154 -17.91 12.28 1.01
CA ASP A 154 -18.68 11.20 1.65
C ASP A 154 -18.56 9.90 0.87
N PHE A 155 -18.58 9.94 -0.46
CA PHE A 155 -18.41 8.76 -1.30
C PHE A 155 -17.02 8.12 -1.13
N VAL A 156 -15.96 8.93 -1.17
CA VAL A 156 -14.57 8.46 -1.03
C VAL A 156 -14.31 7.94 0.39
N LEU A 157 -14.81 8.65 1.42
CA LEU A 157 -14.69 8.21 2.82
C LEU A 157 -15.44 6.91 3.08
N ALA A 158 -16.61 6.70 2.48
CA ALA A 158 -17.34 5.44 2.61
C ALA A 158 -16.52 4.25 2.11
N TYR A 159 -15.75 4.43 1.02
CA TYR A 159 -14.84 3.40 0.51
C TYR A 159 -13.63 3.21 1.44
N ALA A 160 -13.01 4.30 1.93
CA ALA A 160 -11.89 4.23 2.87
C ALA A 160 -12.29 3.54 4.19
N ASP A 161 -13.47 3.86 4.75
CA ASP A 161 -14.00 3.23 5.97
C ASP A 161 -14.24 1.73 5.78
N TRP A 162 -14.72 1.34 4.60
CA TRP A 162 -14.91 -0.06 4.25
C TRP A 162 -13.55 -0.80 4.20
N LEU A 163 -12.53 -0.21 3.57
CA LEU A 163 -11.18 -0.78 3.57
C LEU A 163 -10.65 -0.98 4.99
N VAL A 164 -10.79 0.05 5.84
CA VAL A 164 -10.32 -0.01 7.24
C VAL A 164 -11.02 -1.11 8.05
N ALA A 165 -12.32 -1.34 7.78
CA ALA A 165 -13.11 -2.35 8.48
C ALA A 165 -12.68 -3.79 8.15
N HIS A 166 -12.02 -4.00 7.01
CA HIS A 166 -11.62 -5.34 6.53
C HIS A 166 -10.10 -5.61 6.58
N LEU A 167 -9.28 -4.66 7.08
CA LEU A 167 -7.82 -4.81 7.09
C LEU A 167 -7.37 -6.11 7.78
N GLU A 168 -7.89 -6.38 8.97
CA GLU A 168 -7.50 -7.56 9.74
C GLU A 168 -8.05 -8.86 9.13
N GLU A 169 -9.28 -8.84 8.60
CA GLU A 169 -9.87 -9.98 7.89
C GLU A 169 -9.00 -10.44 6.72
N TRP A 170 -8.49 -9.48 5.96
CA TRP A 170 -7.69 -9.80 4.77
C TRP A 170 -6.23 -10.13 5.05
N MET A 171 -5.63 -9.56 6.12
CA MET A 171 -4.17 -9.53 6.25
C MET A 171 -3.63 -10.02 7.59
N VAL A 172 -4.50 -10.47 8.51
CA VAL A 172 -4.07 -10.97 9.81
C VAL A 172 -4.34 -12.47 9.90
N THR A 173 -3.28 -13.23 10.12
CA THR A 173 -3.44 -14.64 10.50
C THR A 173 -3.77 -14.77 11.99
N THR A 174 -4.49 -15.82 12.33
CA THR A 174 -4.71 -16.29 13.72
C THR A 174 -4.06 -17.66 13.96
N ALA A 175 -3.38 -18.20 12.95
CA ALA A 175 -2.78 -19.54 12.93
C ALA A 175 -1.29 -19.49 12.54
N GLY A 176 -0.60 -18.39 12.87
CA GLY A 176 0.86 -18.26 12.64
C GLY A 176 1.66 -19.20 13.53
N GLU A 177 2.73 -19.77 12.96
CA GLU A 177 3.56 -20.81 13.58
C GLU A 177 5.01 -20.37 13.82
N LEU A 178 5.39 -19.15 13.39
CA LEU A 178 6.78 -18.70 13.41
C LEU A 178 7.30 -18.40 14.81
N VAL A 179 6.44 -17.92 15.70
CA VAL A 179 6.83 -17.49 17.04
C VAL A 179 5.81 -17.98 18.05
N GLU A 180 6.26 -18.83 18.99
CA GLU A 180 5.43 -19.34 20.08
C GLU A 180 4.80 -18.20 20.89
N GLY A 181 3.49 -18.30 21.15
CA GLY A 181 2.72 -17.29 21.90
C GLY A 181 2.18 -16.15 21.04
N PHE A 182 2.53 -16.06 19.75
CA PHE A 182 2.10 -14.99 18.85
C PHE A 182 1.46 -15.52 17.55
N PRO A 183 0.39 -16.35 17.62
CA PRO A 183 -0.25 -16.90 16.42
C PRO A 183 -1.01 -15.86 15.62
N ARG A 184 -1.36 -14.72 16.22
CA ARG A 184 -2.13 -13.65 15.61
C ARG A 184 -1.22 -12.49 15.23
N HIS A 185 -1.00 -12.28 13.94
CA HIS A 185 -0.16 -11.18 13.44
C HIS A 185 -0.46 -10.84 11.98
N TYR A 186 -0.05 -9.66 11.53
CA TYR A 186 -0.05 -9.31 10.12
C TYR A 186 0.91 -10.19 9.33
N ILE A 187 0.44 -10.72 8.20
CA ILE A 187 1.28 -11.42 7.22
C ILE A 187 1.84 -10.41 6.21
N ARG A 188 2.90 -10.78 5.46
CA ARG A 188 3.50 -9.93 4.43
C ARG A 188 2.47 -9.46 3.40
N ILE A 189 1.74 -10.39 2.84
CA ILE A 189 0.67 -10.17 1.85
C ILE A 189 -0.24 -11.40 1.84
N ASN A 190 -1.55 -11.20 1.70
CA ASN A 190 -2.47 -12.30 1.43
C ASN A 190 -2.66 -12.40 -0.08
N PRO A 191 -2.14 -13.47 -0.73
CA PRO A 191 -2.15 -13.59 -2.17
C PRO A 191 -3.56 -13.64 -2.75
N SER A 192 -3.78 -12.91 -3.83
CA SER A 192 -5.01 -12.92 -4.62
C SER A 192 -4.71 -12.49 -6.04
N ASP A 193 -5.29 -13.17 -7.03
CA ASP A 193 -5.15 -12.79 -8.44
C ASP A 193 -5.96 -11.52 -8.74
N PRO A 194 -5.34 -10.42 -9.21
CA PRO A 194 -6.07 -9.20 -9.52
C PRO A 194 -7.02 -9.34 -10.73
N GLY A 195 -6.85 -10.36 -11.55
CA GLY A 195 -7.77 -10.67 -12.66
C GLY A 195 -9.05 -11.38 -12.21
N THR A 196 -8.92 -12.23 -11.20
CA THR A 196 -10.00 -13.01 -10.58
C THR A 196 -9.87 -12.99 -9.05
N PRO A 197 -10.01 -11.81 -8.42
CA PRO A 197 -9.75 -11.69 -7.00
C PRO A 197 -10.74 -12.52 -6.19
N ASP A 198 -10.21 -13.18 -5.14
CA ASP A 198 -11.04 -13.81 -4.14
C ASP A 198 -11.27 -12.81 -2.98
N PRO A 199 -12.50 -12.26 -2.84
CA PRO A 199 -12.81 -11.31 -1.79
C PRO A 199 -12.82 -11.92 -0.38
N HIS A 200 -12.72 -13.23 -0.29
CA HIS A 200 -12.74 -13.99 0.95
C HIS A 200 -11.51 -14.90 1.10
N ALA A 201 -10.39 -14.52 0.48
CA ALA A 201 -9.12 -15.21 0.64
C ALA A 201 -8.72 -15.22 2.13
N ASP A 202 -8.66 -16.41 2.74
CA ASP A 202 -8.34 -16.55 4.16
C ASP A 202 -6.82 -16.58 4.37
N PRO A 203 -6.24 -15.59 5.10
CA PRO A 203 -4.81 -15.53 5.38
C PRO A 203 -4.27 -16.75 6.15
N ASN A 204 -5.14 -17.52 6.79
CA ASN A 204 -4.75 -18.75 7.48
C ASN A 204 -4.47 -19.94 6.54
N THR A 205 -5.06 -19.93 5.34
CA THR A 205 -5.05 -21.09 4.42
C THR A 205 -4.41 -20.81 3.07
N THR A 206 -4.26 -19.56 2.69
CA THR A 206 -3.64 -19.19 1.41
C THR A 206 -2.17 -19.58 1.34
N MET A 207 -1.71 -19.91 0.13
CA MET A 207 -0.31 -20.22 -0.17
C MET A 207 0.30 -19.09 -0.99
N ILE A 208 1.56 -18.75 -0.73
CA ILE A 208 2.32 -17.73 -1.46
C ILE A 208 3.52 -18.36 -2.16
N GLN A 209 3.66 -18.05 -3.46
CA GLN A 209 4.89 -18.32 -4.21
C GLN A 209 5.78 -17.09 -4.11
N LEU A 210 6.90 -17.22 -3.44
CA LEU A 210 7.88 -16.14 -3.30
C LEU A 210 8.78 -16.09 -4.54
N ALA A 211 9.12 -14.86 -4.94
CA ALA A 211 10.02 -14.59 -6.05
C ALA A 211 11.48 -14.99 -5.73
N ASN A 212 12.34 -14.84 -6.72
CA ASN A 212 13.81 -14.94 -6.56
C ASN A 212 14.30 -16.24 -5.88
N GLY A 213 13.58 -17.35 -6.11
CA GLY A 213 13.93 -18.65 -5.53
C GLY A 213 13.42 -18.87 -4.10
N GLY A 214 12.59 -17.97 -3.55
CA GLY A 214 12.05 -18.05 -2.20
C GLY A 214 11.12 -19.23 -1.93
N GLY A 215 10.52 -19.84 -2.98
CA GLY A 215 9.71 -21.07 -2.87
C GLY A 215 8.24 -20.82 -2.52
N LEU A 216 7.51 -21.93 -2.32
CA LEU A 216 6.09 -21.95 -1.97
C LEU A 216 5.90 -22.14 -0.47
N HIS A 217 5.19 -21.24 0.19
CA HIS A 217 4.97 -21.24 1.63
C HIS A 217 3.51 -20.97 2.00
N PRO A 218 3.03 -21.43 3.18
CA PRO A 218 1.79 -20.90 3.76
C PRO A 218 1.93 -19.38 4.00
N ALA A 219 1.00 -18.56 3.49
CA ALA A 219 1.08 -17.10 3.63
C ALA A 219 1.11 -16.67 5.11
N ARG A 220 0.44 -17.42 6.01
CA ARG A 220 0.45 -17.20 7.47
C ARG A 220 1.85 -17.25 8.09
N ASN A 221 2.81 -17.87 7.42
CA ASN A 221 4.20 -18.04 7.87
C ASN A 221 5.18 -17.17 7.05
N VAL A 222 4.70 -16.19 6.28
CA VAL A 222 5.54 -15.20 5.61
C VAL A 222 5.22 -13.81 6.15
N VAL A 223 6.18 -13.22 6.86
CA VAL A 223 6.01 -11.95 7.58
C VAL A 223 6.96 -10.88 7.06
N GLY A 224 6.53 -9.63 7.14
CA GLY A 224 7.29 -8.45 6.75
C GLY A 224 6.88 -7.23 7.57
N GLY A 225 7.66 -6.15 7.47
CA GLY A 225 7.40 -4.88 8.16
C GLY A 225 6.31 -4.01 7.53
N ASP A 226 5.62 -4.51 6.50
CA ASP A 226 4.68 -3.73 5.68
C ASP A 226 3.53 -3.08 6.45
N PHE A 227 3.06 -3.72 7.54
CA PHE A 227 2.01 -3.21 8.42
C PHE A 227 2.43 -1.96 9.22
N LEU A 228 3.73 -1.68 9.37
CA LEU A 228 4.23 -0.49 10.05
C LEU A 228 3.70 0.80 9.41
N LEU A 229 3.40 0.74 8.12
CA LEU A 229 2.86 1.87 7.39
C LEU A 229 1.45 2.25 7.89
N LEU A 230 0.64 1.29 8.37
CA LEU A 230 -0.67 1.57 9.00
C LEU A 230 -0.54 2.49 10.21
N VAL A 231 0.52 2.29 11.01
CA VAL A 231 0.81 3.15 12.18
C VAL A 231 1.39 4.49 11.71
N ARG A 232 2.35 4.46 10.80
CA ARG A 232 3.07 5.64 10.32
C ARG A 232 2.15 6.69 9.71
N VAL A 233 1.13 6.27 8.92
CA VAL A 233 0.19 7.20 8.28
C VAL A 233 -1.05 7.50 9.14
N GLY A 234 -1.21 6.85 10.30
CA GLY A 234 -2.27 7.14 11.27
C GLY A 234 -3.58 6.37 11.08
N ILE A 235 -3.52 5.10 10.64
CA ILE A 235 -4.70 4.22 10.48
C ILE A 235 -4.85 3.27 11.65
N ARG A 236 -3.74 2.85 12.26
CA ARG A 236 -3.71 2.03 13.48
C ARG A 236 -2.88 2.69 14.55
N ALA A 237 -3.29 2.49 15.79
CA ALA A 237 -2.52 2.94 16.94
C ALA A 237 -1.26 2.04 17.15
N PRO A 238 -0.14 2.57 17.62
CA PRO A 238 1.06 1.76 17.86
C PRO A 238 0.86 0.72 18.98
N ASN A 239 -0.10 0.93 19.86
CA ASN A 239 -0.46 0.01 20.95
C ASN A 239 -1.62 -0.94 20.59
N ASP A 240 -2.09 -0.95 19.34
CA ASP A 240 -3.04 -1.94 18.86
C ASP A 240 -2.50 -3.35 19.12
N PRO A 241 -3.31 -4.28 19.67
CA PRO A 241 -2.84 -5.63 20.03
C PRO A 241 -2.24 -6.39 18.84
N VAL A 242 -2.84 -6.31 17.64
CA VAL A 242 -2.33 -7.00 16.45
C VAL A 242 -1.01 -6.39 15.99
N VAL A 243 -0.90 -5.07 16.03
CA VAL A 243 0.35 -4.36 15.70
C VAL A 243 1.47 -4.79 16.65
N ARG A 244 1.20 -4.84 17.97
CA ARG A 244 2.18 -5.26 18.98
C ARG A 244 2.63 -6.71 18.79
N ASP A 245 1.68 -7.62 18.57
CA ASP A 245 1.98 -9.03 18.30
C ASP A 245 2.83 -9.16 17.02
N SER A 246 2.51 -8.39 15.99
CA SER A 246 3.27 -8.38 14.72
C SER A 246 4.69 -7.84 14.90
N ILE A 247 4.90 -6.83 15.75
CA ILE A 247 6.24 -6.32 16.10
C ILE A 247 7.09 -7.43 16.74
N GLU A 248 6.50 -8.17 17.70
CA GLU A 248 7.20 -9.29 18.34
C GLU A 248 7.61 -10.36 17.32
N VAL A 249 6.74 -10.65 16.36
CA VAL A 249 7.04 -11.64 15.32
C VAL A 249 8.15 -11.16 14.39
N ILE A 250 8.06 -9.94 13.83
CA ILE A 250 9.10 -9.46 12.89
C ILE A 250 10.45 -9.21 13.59
N ASP A 251 10.44 -8.78 14.86
CA ASP A 251 11.67 -8.57 15.62
C ASP A 251 12.38 -9.90 15.96
N ARG A 252 11.65 -11.03 16.05
CA ARG A 252 12.25 -12.37 16.24
C ARG A 252 12.65 -13.06 14.94
N VAL A 253 11.95 -12.76 13.82
CA VAL A 253 12.14 -13.47 12.56
C VAL A 253 13.06 -12.71 11.60
N LEU A 254 12.99 -11.38 11.56
CA LEU A 254 13.62 -10.56 10.53
C LEU A 254 14.74 -9.64 11.04
N LYS A 255 14.84 -9.43 12.34
CA LYS A 255 15.84 -8.54 12.93
C LYS A 255 17.21 -9.22 13.01
N TYR A 256 18.23 -8.48 12.64
CA TYR A 256 19.64 -8.81 12.79
C TYR A 256 20.36 -7.75 13.61
N ASP A 257 21.04 -8.17 14.66
CA ASP A 257 21.91 -7.27 15.43
C ASP A 257 23.27 -7.20 14.72
N LEU A 258 23.53 -6.04 14.10
CA LEU A 258 24.74 -5.77 13.34
C LEU A 258 25.68 -4.87 14.15
N PRO A 259 27.00 -4.81 13.83
CA PRO A 259 27.94 -3.91 14.55
C PRO A 259 27.53 -2.44 14.53
N GLN A 260 26.79 -2.01 13.51
CA GLN A 260 26.32 -0.64 13.32
C GLN A 260 25.00 -0.36 14.05
N GLY A 261 24.28 -1.40 14.46
CA GLY A 261 22.97 -1.36 15.08
C GLY A 261 21.97 -2.36 14.44
N PRO A 262 20.70 -2.35 14.85
CA PRO A 262 19.72 -3.31 14.36
C PRO A 262 19.30 -3.06 12.90
N GLY A 263 19.24 -4.12 12.10
CA GLY A 263 18.71 -4.11 10.74
C GLY A 263 17.59 -5.14 10.57
N TRP A 264 16.71 -4.93 9.61
CA TRP A 264 15.63 -5.86 9.26
C TRP A 264 15.69 -6.26 7.81
N ARG A 265 15.37 -7.53 7.52
CA ARG A 265 15.12 -8.04 6.17
C ARG A 265 13.70 -7.69 5.74
N ARG A 266 13.42 -7.70 4.42
CA ARG A 266 12.09 -7.41 3.87
C ARG A 266 11.04 -8.39 4.38
N TYR A 267 11.34 -9.68 4.27
CA TYR A 267 10.50 -10.79 4.74
C TYR A 267 11.35 -12.06 4.85
N ASN A 268 10.86 -13.08 5.54
CA ASN A 268 11.51 -14.38 5.61
C ASN A 268 11.40 -15.12 4.28
N HIS A 269 12.44 -15.92 3.95
CA HIS A 269 12.61 -16.62 2.66
C HIS A 269 12.81 -15.69 1.46
N ASP A 270 13.16 -14.44 1.68
CA ASP A 270 13.49 -13.48 0.63
C ASP A 270 14.75 -13.92 -0.13
N GLY A 271 14.63 -14.06 -1.45
CA GLY A 271 15.73 -14.43 -2.32
C GLY A 271 16.39 -13.24 -3.03
N TYR A 272 15.94 -11.99 -2.81
CA TYR A 272 16.48 -10.82 -3.49
C TYR A 272 17.64 -10.21 -2.72
N GLY A 273 18.85 -10.56 -3.06
CA GLY A 273 20.06 -10.00 -2.44
C GLY A 273 21.32 -10.81 -2.73
N GLN A 274 22.45 -10.32 -2.18
CA GLN A 274 23.77 -10.90 -2.30
C GLN A 274 23.76 -12.35 -1.77
N LYS A 275 24.34 -13.30 -2.53
CA LYS A 275 24.45 -14.71 -2.13
C LYS A 275 25.36 -14.88 -0.90
N ASP A 276 25.23 -16.02 -0.21
CA ASP A 276 25.99 -16.27 1.03
C ASP A 276 27.50 -16.39 0.80
N ASP A 277 27.94 -16.75 -0.39
CA ASP A 277 29.34 -16.77 -0.79
C ASP A 277 29.89 -15.42 -1.22
N GLY A 278 29.05 -14.36 -1.17
CA GLY A 278 29.40 -12.99 -1.59
C GLY A 278 29.31 -12.75 -3.09
N SER A 279 28.90 -13.72 -3.90
CA SER A 279 28.65 -13.50 -5.31
C SER A 279 27.40 -12.64 -5.53
N ALA A 280 27.35 -11.96 -6.68
CA ALA A 280 26.24 -11.06 -7.04
C ALA A 280 24.92 -11.81 -7.18
N PHE A 281 23.82 -11.11 -6.95
CA PHE A 281 22.48 -11.58 -7.29
C PHE A 281 22.35 -11.78 -8.81
N ASP A 282 21.81 -12.94 -9.21
CA ASP A 282 21.61 -13.33 -10.61
C ASP A 282 20.19 -13.84 -10.91
N GLY A 283 19.22 -13.46 -10.08
CA GLY A 283 17.84 -13.97 -10.10
C GLY A 283 17.51 -14.84 -8.89
N THR A 284 18.53 -15.26 -8.15
CA THR A 284 18.41 -15.97 -6.86
C THR A 284 19.50 -15.48 -5.91
N GLY A 285 19.21 -15.47 -4.62
CA GLY A 285 20.15 -15.02 -3.59
C GLY A 285 19.56 -15.11 -2.20
N VAL A 286 19.98 -14.22 -1.33
CA VAL A 286 19.50 -14.12 0.05
C VAL A 286 19.16 -12.65 0.34
N GLY A 287 17.90 -12.38 0.70
CA GLY A 287 17.47 -11.04 1.10
C GLY A 287 18.25 -10.57 2.32
N ARG A 288 18.88 -9.40 2.21
CA ARG A 288 19.71 -8.82 3.27
C ARG A 288 18.95 -7.72 4.01
N CYS A 289 19.53 -7.19 5.09
CA CYS A 289 18.95 -6.08 5.82
C CYS A 289 18.90 -4.80 4.98
N TRP A 290 17.79 -4.07 5.11
CA TRP A 290 17.58 -2.80 4.39
C TRP A 290 17.59 -1.62 5.36
N PRO A 291 18.39 -0.57 5.11
CA PRO A 291 18.37 0.65 5.94
C PRO A 291 17.00 1.31 6.04
N ILE A 292 16.19 1.25 4.97
CA ILE A 292 14.82 1.79 4.97
C ILE A 292 13.94 1.11 6.04
N LEU A 293 14.07 -0.20 6.25
CA LEU A 293 13.29 -0.94 7.24
C LEU A 293 13.71 -0.59 8.68
N THR A 294 15.00 -0.28 8.88
CA THR A 294 15.47 0.29 10.14
C THR A 294 14.79 1.64 10.41
N GLY A 295 14.62 2.47 9.38
CA GLY A 295 13.91 3.74 9.49
C GLY A 295 12.41 3.57 9.77
N GLU A 296 11.75 2.68 9.07
CA GLU A 296 10.32 2.37 9.31
C GLU A 296 10.09 1.87 10.74
N ARG A 297 10.99 1.03 11.25
CA ARG A 297 10.94 0.56 12.63
C ARG A 297 11.18 1.71 13.62
N GLY A 298 12.06 2.66 13.27
CA GLY A 298 12.27 3.90 14.03
C GLY A 298 11.03 4.80 14.08
N HIS A 299 10.28 4.92 12.98
CA HIS A 299 9.01 5.65 12.96
C HIS A 299 7.95 5.00 13.89
N TYR A 300 7.91 3.66 13.94
CA TYR A 300 7.05 2.98 14.90
C TYR A 300 7.44 3.30 16.35
N GLU A 301 8.75 3.30 16.69
CA GLU A 301 9.22 3.68 18.02
C GLU A 301 8.75 5.10 18.41
N LEU A 302 8.88 6.05 17.48
CA LEU A 302 8.40 7.41 17.69
C LEU A 302 6.88 7.44 17.91
N ALA A 303 6.11 6.76 17.08
CA ALA A 303 4.65 6.69 17.22
C ALA A 303 4.24 6.07 18.57
N ALA A 304 5.04 5.14 19.08
CA ALA A 304 4.88 4.52 20.40
C ALA A 304 5.43 5.36 21.57
N GLY A 305 5.84 6.60 21.32
CA GLY A 305 6.34 7.53 22.36
C GLY A 305 7.79 7.28 22.80
N ARG A 306 8.57 6.53 22.02
CA ARG A 306 9.99 6.26 22.30
C ARG A 306 10.90 7.05 21.36
N ASP A 307 12.09 7.46 21.84
CA ASP A 307 13.05 8.21 21.00
C ASP A 307 13.67 7.33 19.91
N PRO A 308 13.48 7.65 18.61
CA PRO A 308 14.03 6.89 17.49
C PRO A 308 15.53 7.15 17.25
N LYS A 309 16.22 7.91 18.11
CA LYS A 309 17.64 8.25 17.97
C LYS A 309 18.54 7.02 17.71
N PRO A 310 18.36 5.86 18.36
CA PRO A 310 19.20 4.68 18.07
C PRO A 310 19.06 4.19 16.62
N PHE A 311 17.85 4.28 16.03
CA PHE A 311 17.58 3.89 14.64
C PHE A 311 18.20 4.89 13.65
N ILE A 312 18.13 6.18 13.93
CA ILE A 312 18.81 7.24 13.16
C ILE A 312 20.32 6.96 13.15
N ALA A 313 20.93 6.77 14.32
CA ALA A 313 22.35 6.48 14.43
C ALA A 313 22.75 5.18 13.69
N THR A 314 21.88 4.17 13.69
CA THR A 314 22.12 2.93 12.93
C THR A 314 22.19 3.22 11.43
N ILE A 315 21.23 3.99 10.88
CA ILE A 315 21.21 4.34 9.45
C ILE A 315 22.46 5.17 9.09
N GLU A 316 22.85 6.12 9.95
CA GLU A 316 24.08 6.90 9.77
C GLU A 316 25.33 6.01 9.73
N ASN A 317 25.39 4.99 10.60
CA ASN A 317 26.48 4.03 10.63
C ASN A 317 26.49 3.04 9.45
N PHE A 318 25.35 2.85 8.77
CA PHE A 318 25.25 2.07 7.53
C PHE A 318 25.75 2.85 6.30
N ALA A 319 25.83 4.16 6.37
CA ALA A 319 26.35 4.99 5.29
C ALA A 319 27.86 4.77 5.06
N ASN A 320 28.29 4.90 3.84
CA ASN A 320 29.72 4.91 3.54
C ASN A 320 30.37 6.24 3.97
N GLN A 321 31.71 6.35 3.82
CA GLN A 321 32.48 7.55 4.17
C GLN A 321 32.02 8.83 3.43
N GLY A 322 31.36 8.68 2.27
CA GLY A 322 30.77 9.79 1.53
C GLY A 322 29.34 10.15 1.96
N GLY A 323 28.80 9.49 3.00
CA GLY A 323 27.43 9.70 3.48
C GLY A 323 26.34 9.03 2.61
N MET A 324 26.73 8.11 1.70
CA MET A 324 25.79 7.41 0.83
C MET A 324 25.17 6.21 1.56
N ILE A 325 23.83 6.16 1.59
CA ILE A 325 23.06 5.06 2.18
C ILE A 325 22.71 4.07 1.09
N THR A 326 23.00 2.80 1.33
CA THR A 326 22.78 1.71 0.38
C THR A 326 21.35 1.17 0.44
N GLU A 327 21.01 0.34 -0.52
CA GLU A 327 19.80 -0.49 -0.52
C GLU A 327 19.90 -1.60 0.51
N GLN A 328 21.01 -2.38 0.52
CA GLN A 328 21.16 -3.56 1.36
C GLN A 328 22.49 -3.56 2.13
N ILE A 329 22.43 -4.11 3.35
CA ILE A 329 23.54 -4.29 4.27
C ILE A 329 23.82 -5.78 4.43
N TRP A 330 25.10 -6.14 4.35
CA TRP A 330 25.54 -7.51 4.56
C TRP A 330 25.32 -7.94 6.03
N ASP A 331 24.48 -8.92 6.24
CA ASP A 331 24.11 -9.45 7.55
C ASP A 331 24.71 -10.86 7.83
N GLY A 332 25.39 -11.43 6.83
CA GLY A 332 26.16 -12.67 6.95
C GLY A 332 27.50 -12.48 7.70
N PRO A 333 28.27 -13.55 7.90
CA PRO A 333 29.61 -13.49 8.44
C PRO A 333 30.55 -12.75 7.48
N ASP A 334 31.68 -12.22 8.03
CA ASP A 334 32.75 -11.65 7.19
C ASP A 334 33.29 -12.71 6.23
N LEU A 335 33.43 -12.34 4.96
CA LEU A 335 33.99 -13.22 3.96
C LEU A 335 35.49 -13.00 3.77
N PRO A 336 36.26 -14.07 3.39
CA PRO A 336 37.69 -13.96 3.08
C PRO A 336 37.94 -12.90 2.00
N GLY A 337 39.06 -12.17 2.14
CA GLY A 337 39.42 -11.09 1.20
C GLY A 337 38.73 -9.75 1.48
N GLY A 338 37.81 -9.69 2.44
CA GLY A 338 37.24 -8.43 2.93
C GLY A 338 36.23 -7.75 2.01
N HIS A 339 35.76 -8.44 0.95
CA HIS A 339 34.78 -7.89 0.02
C HIS A 339 33.34 -7.87 0.58
N MET A 340 33.02 -8.70 1.59
CA MET A 340 31.78 -8.66 2.37
C MET A 340 32.09 -8.64 3.84
N LYS A 341 31.71 -7.56 4.52
CA LYS A 341 31.84 -7.38 5.96
C LYS A 341 30.50 -7.17 6.62
N ARG A 342 30.28 -7.84 7.74
CA ARG A 342 29.03 -7.72 8.50
C ARG A 342 28.75 -6.26 8.89
N GLY A 343 27.56 -5.78 8.54
CA GLY A 343 27.12 -4.42 8.77
C GLY A 343 27.58 -3.38 7.74
N CYS A 344 28.29 -3.82 6.68
CA CYS A 344 28.69 -2.95 5.57
C CYS A 344 27.75 -3.12 4.37
N PRO A 345 27.72 -2.14 3.44
CA PRO A 345 26.96 -2.25 2.20
C PRO A 345 27.30 -3.52 1.39
N THR A 346 26.29 -4.09 0.75
CA THR A 346 26.44 -5.16 -0.23
C THR A 346 26.78 -4.60 -1.63
N GLY A 347 26.73 -5.43 -2.68
CA GLY A 347 26.79 -4.98 -4.08
C GLY A 347 25.48 -4.41 -4.63
N ALA A 348 24.46 -4.20 -3.79
CA ALA A 348 23.19 -3.55 -4.17
C ALA A 348 23.38 -2.05 -4.45
N ALA A 349 22.31 -1.39 -4.90
CA ALA A 349 22.33 0.03 -5.25
C ALA A 349 22.85 0.93 -4.11
N MET A 350 23.76 1.83 -4.41
CA MET A 350 24.28 2.84 -3.49
C MET A 350 24.74 4.10 -4.26
N PRO A 351 24.15 5.29 -4.01
CA PRO A 351 23.06 5.54 -3.06
C PRO A 351 21.73 4.97 -3.51
N LEU A 352 20.83 4.66 -2.55
CA LEU A 352 19.41 4.45 -2.82
C LEU A 352 18.62 5.67 -2.35
N CYS A 353 17.97 6.39 -3.26
CA CYS A 353 17.18 7.59 -2.91
C CYS A 353 16.10 7.29 -1.86
N TRP A 354 15.47 6.14 -1.94
CA TRP A 354 14.43 5.72 -0.99
C TRP A 354 14.97 5.57 0.45
N SER A 355 16.18 5.01 0.62
CA SER A 355 16.83 4.93 1.93
C SER A 355 17.18 6.31 2.50
N HIS A 356 17.65 7.24 1.66
CA HIS A 356 17.90 8.63 2.05
C HIS A 356 16.61 9.36 2.43
N ALA A 357 15.53 9.14 1.67
CA ALA A 357 14.22 9.72 1.96
C ALA A 357 13.69 9.27 3.32
N GLU A 358 13.84 7.99 3.64
CA GLU A 358 13.44 7.43 4.92
C GLU A 358 14.23 8.04 6.08
N TYR A 359 15.55 8.16 5.94
CA TYR A 359 16.42 8.80 6.92
C TYR A 359 16.00 10.26 7.19
N LEU A 360 15.84 11.08 6.15
CA LEU A 360 15.43 12.48 6.29
C LEU A 360 14.05 12.61 6.94
N SER A 361 13.12 11.76 6.54
CA SER A 361 11.77 11.71 7.11
C SER A 361 11.79 11.34 8.60
N LEU A 362 12.63 10.36 8.99
CA LEU A 362 12.75 9.96 10.41
C LEU A 362 13.42 11.04 11.27
N VAL A 363 14.47 11.69 10.76
CA VAL A 363 15.14 12.81 11.46
C VAL A 363 14.14 13.95 11.70
N ARG A 364 13.36 14.32 10.68
CA ARG A 364 12.33 15.34 10.80
C ARG A 364 11.23 14.90 11.77
N SER A 365 10.76 13.67 11.68
CA SER A 365 9.75 13.11 12.58
C SER A 365 10.19 13.18 14.04
N ARG A 366 11.46 12.85 14.32
CA ARG A 366 12.03 12.97 15.66
C ARG A 366 12.05 14.42 16.14
N HIS A 367 12.42 15.38 15.27
CA HIS A 367 12.43 16.80 15.59
C HIS A 367 11.03 17.31 15.95
N ASP A 368 10.01 16.92 15.19
CA ASP A 368 8.63 17.34 15.37
C ASP A 368 7.91 16.58 16.50
N GLY A 369 8.46 15.46 16.97
CA GLY A 369 7.84 14.57 17.96
C GLY A 369 6.66 13.76 17.42
N VAL A 370 6.47 13.75 16.11
CA VAL A 370 5.39 13.05 15.41
C VAL A 370 5.85 12.56 14.04
N CYS A 371 5.34 11.42 13.58
CA CYS A 371 5.68 10.93 12.24
C CYS A 371 5.33 11.97 11.18
N PHE A 372 6.32 12.49 10.48
CA PHE A 372 6.13 13.51 9.44
C PHE A 372 5.17 13.03 8.34
N PRO A 373 5.17 11.75 7.91
CA PRO A 373 4.21 11.25 6.93
C PRO A 373 2.80 11.00 7.48
N ARG A 374 2.52 11.19 8.78
CA ARG A 374 1.19 10.97 9.35
C ARG A 374 0.16 11.88 8.68
N VAL A 375 -0.92 11.30 8.22
CA VAL A 375 -2.09 12.01 7.69
C VAL A 375 -3.02 12.32 8.87
N GLU A 376 -3.00 13.55 9.32
CA GLU A 376 -3.76 13.94 10.53
C GLU A 376 -5.26 13.65 10.43
N PRO A 377 -5.97 13.93 9.31
CA PRO A 377 -7.38 13.56 9.18
C PRO A 377 -7.62 12.03 9.31
N ALA A 378 -6.69 11.18 8.83
CA ALA A 378 -6.80 9.73 8.98
C ALA A 378 -6.60 9.31 10.45
N PHE A 379 -5.63 9.91 11.13
CA PHE A 379 -5.36 9.66 12.54
C PHE A 379 -6.56 10.05 13.42
N GLN A 380 -7.15 11.22 13.17
CA GLN A 380 -8.37 11.64 13.86
C GLN A 380 -9.52 10.66 13.62
N ARG A 381 -9.71 10.22 12.36
CA ARG A 381 -10.84 9.38 11.96
C ARG A 381 -10.76 7.94 12.45
N TYR A 382 -9.55 7.35 12.44
CA TYR A 382 -9.40 5.90 12.66
C TYR A 382 -8.73 5.52 13.98
N VAL A 383 -7.94 6.44 14.57
CA VAL A 383 -7.25 6.17 15.84
C VAL A 383 -7.95 6.88 17.01
N LEU A 384 -8.24 8.16 16.88
CA LEU A 384 -8.83 8.93 17.97
C LEU A 384 -10.37 8.79 18.04
N HIS A 385 -11.02 8.78 16.89
CA HIS A 385 -12.48 8.73 16.75
C HIS A 385 -12.90 7.65 15.75
N PRO A 386 -12.71 6.35 16.07
CA PRO A 386 -12.94 5.27 15.11
C PRO A 386 -14.35 5.29 14.51
N VAL A 387 -14.42 5.37 13.18
CA VAL A 387 -15.67 5.40 12.42
C VAL A 387 -15.96 4.01 11.86
N PRO A 388 -17.08 3.38 12.20
CA PRO A 388 -17.45 2.09 11.62
C PRO A 388 -17.93 2.25 10.17
N SER A 389 -17.61 1.28 9.32
CA SER A 389 -18.17 1.24 7.98
C SER A 389 -19.66 0.97 8.00
N ARG A 390 -20.42 1.79 7.27
CA ARG A 390 -21.87 1.59 7.03
C ARG A 390 -22.13 0.76 5.76
N TYR A 391 -21.10 0.57 4.93
CA TYR A 391 -21.20 -0.04 3.62
C TYR A 391 -20.42 -1.36 3.54
N GLU A 392 -20.93 -2.23 2.68
CA GLU A 392 -20.18 -3.31 2.05
C GLU A 392 -20.12 -3.00 0.56
N ILE A 393 -18.92 -3.02 -0.02
CA ILE A 393 -18.71 -2.51 -1.37
C ILE A 393 -18.40 -3.66 -2.33
N TRP A 394 -19.24 -3.75 -3.34
CA TRP A 394 -19.10 -4.67 -4.45
C TRP A 394 -18.58 -3.94 -5.70
N THR A 395 -17.54 -4.47 -6.31
CA THR A 395 -17.06 -4.05 -7.63
C THR A 395 -16.81 -5.28 -8.51
N LEU A 396 -16.66 -5.10 -9.82
CA LEU A 396 -16.25 -6.21 -10.71
C LEU A 396 -14.86 -6.77 -10.35
N ARG A 397 -14.01 -5.95 -9.72
CA ARG A 397 -12.69 -6.35 -9.25
C ARG A 397 -12.69 -6.94 -7.84
N HIS A 398 -13.77 -6.77 -7.11
CA HIS A 398 -13.94 -7.32 -5.76
C HIS A 398 -15.40 -7.72 -5.55
N PRO A 399 -15.83 -8.86 -6.16
CA PRO A 399 -17.21 -9.32 -6.13
C PRO A 399 -17.51 -10.05 -4.81
N LEU A 400 -17.74 -9.30 -3.73
CA LEU A 400 -18.05 -9.87 -2.41
C LEU A 400 -19.26 -10.79 -2.47
N ARG A 401 -19.31 -11.81 -1.59
CA ARG A 401 -20.31 -12.89 -1.59
C ARG A 401 -21.26 -12.81 -0.40
N HIS A 402 -21.02 -11.91 0.56
CA HIS A 402 -21.90 -11.71 1.71
C HIS A 402 -21.86 -10.27 2.21
N VAL A 403 -22.97 -9.88 2.84
CA VAL A 403 -23.12 -8.59 3.49
C VAL A 403 -23.87 -8.78 4.83
N PRO A 404 -23.35 -8.22 5.93
CA PRO A 404 -24.07 -8.23 7.19
C PRO A 404 -25.40 -7.45 7.09
N ARG A 405 -26.48 -8.04 7.64
CA ARG A 405 -27.76 -7.34 7.72
C ARG A 405 -27.62 -6.02 8.46
N GLY A 406 -28.26 -4.98 7.94
CA GLY A 406 -28.20 -3.62 8.49
C GLY A 406 -27.16 -2.74 7.83
N LYS A 407 -26.23 -3.29 7.07
CA LYS A 407 -25.32 -2.53 6.19
C LYS A 407 -25.97 -2.15 4.86
N ILE A 408 -25.33 -1.26 4.12
CA ILE A 408 -25.73 -0.90 2.75
C ILE A 408 -24.78 -1.63 1.80
N LEU A 409 -25.31 -2.50 0.95
CA LEU A 409 -24.56 -3.04 -0.19
C LEU A 409 -24.47 -1.96 -1.27
N ARG A 410 -23.27 -1.46 -1.55
CA ARG A 410 -23.01 -0.52 -2.64
C ARG A 410 -22.31 -1.21 -3.78
N ILE A 411 -22.94 -1.21 -4.96
CA ILE A 411 -22.35 -1.67 -6.21
C ILE A 411 -21.73 -0.46 -6.91
N ILE A 412 -20.42 -0.51 -7.21
CA ILE A 412 -19.70 0.58 -7.90
C ILE A 412 -19.20 0.07 -9.26
N LEU A 413 -19.44 0.84 -10.31
CA LEU A 413 -19.13 0.50 -11.69
C LEU A 413 -18.54 1.70 -12.45
N ARG A 414 -17.89 1.43 -13.57
CA ARG A 414 -17.30 2.46 -14.43
C ARG A 414 -18.30 3.06 -15.43
N ALA A 415 -19.41 2.38 -15.69
CA ALA A 415 -20.40 2.80 -16.68
C ALA A 415 -21.83 2.62 -16.14
N GLU A 416 -22.78 3.34 -16.76
CA GLU A 416 -24.19 3.28 -16.39
C GLU A 416 -24.79 1.90 -16.65
N VAL A 417 -25.47 1.37 -15.63
CA VAL A 417 -26.21 0.10 -15.74
C VAL A 417 -27.60 0.20 -15.08
N THR A 418 -28.48 -0.70 -15.49
CA THR A 418 -29.62 -1.10 -14.68
C THR A 418 -29.24 -2.38 -13.94
N VAL A 419 -29.27 -2.37 -12.61
CA VAL A 419 -29.15 -3.57 -11.78
C VAL A 419 -30.51 -4.24 -11.72
N VAL A 420 -30.61 -5.45 -12.26
CA VAL A 420 -31.82 -6.27 -12.15
C VAL A 420 -31.59 -7.31 -11.06
N TRP A 421 -32.43 -7.33 -10.03
CA TRP A 421 -32.16 -8.07 -8.82
C TRP A 421 -33.39 -8.75 -8.21
N SER A 422 -33.15 -9.75 -7.38
CA SER A 422 -34.15 -10.53 -6.66
C SER A 422 -33.60 -10.96 -5.29
N THR A 423 -34.50 -11.08 -4.30
CA THR A 423 -34.21 -11.67 -2.97
C THR A 423 -35.02 -12.92 -2.70
N ASN A 424 -35.74 -13.47 -3.71
CA ASN A 424 -36.64 -14.60 -3.59
C ASN A 424 -36.47 -15.61 -4.74
N ASP A 425 -35.22 -15.89 -5.08
CA ASP A 425 -34.81 -16.85 -6.11
C ASP A 425 -35.47 -16.59 -7.51
N TRP A 426 -35.53 -15.32 -7.90
CA TRP A 426 -36.14 -14.86 -9.14
C TRP A 426 -37.65 -15.15 -9.31
N ALA A 427 -38.37 -15.49 -8.21
CA ALA A 427 -39.83 -15.54 -8.26
C ALA A 427 -40.44 -14.17 -8.61
N SER A 428 -39.75 -13.10 -8.25
CA SER A 428 -39.97 -11.74 -8.75
C SER A 428 -38.64 -11.04 -8.93
N SER A 429 -38.60 -10.02 -9.80
CA SER A 429 -37.41 -9.21 -10.03
C SER A 429 -37.71 -7.72 -9.89
N ASN A 430 -36.73 -6.98 -9.44
CA ASN A 430 -36.74 -5.53 -9.31
C ASN A 430 -35.67 -4.93 -10.23
N LYS A 431 -35.78 -3.64 -10.52
CA LYS A 431 -34.82 -2.89 -11.31
C LYS A 431 -34.41 -1.62 -10.58
N SER A 432 -33.11 -1.36 -10.54
CA SER A 432 -32.55 -0.13 -9.98
C SER A 432 -31.50 0.42 -10.93
N ASP A 433 -31.69 1.65 -11.37
CA ASP A 433 -30.68 2.33 -12.17
C ASP A 433 -29.55 2.85 -11.29
N THR A 434 -28.33 2.84 -11.80
CA THR A 434 -27.19 3.45 -11.13
C THR A 434 -27.26 4.97 -11.18
N SER A 435 -26.78 5.61 -10.12
CA SER A 435 -26.55 7.06 -10.03
C SER A 435 -25.11 7.41 -10.39
N LEU A 436 -24.88 8.57 -10.97
CA LEU A 436 -23.56 9.06 -11.33
C LEU A 436 -22.95 9.90 -10.18
N GLN A 437 -21.79 9.50 -9.67
CA GLN A 437 -20.89 10.42 -8.94
C GLN A 437 -20.04 11.17 -9.99
N SER A 438 -20.49 12.36 -10.36
CA SER A 438 -20.03 13.08 -11.56
C SER A 438 -18.55 13.50 -11.54
N GLU A 439 -18.02 13.89 -10.37
CA GLU A 439 -16.62 14.32 -10.24
C GLU A 439 -15.66 13.13 -10.42
N LEU A 440 -16.01 11.96 -9.87
CA LEU A 440 -15.21 10.74 -9.97
C LEU A 440 -15.49 9.96 -11.28
N ASN A 441 -16.55 10.33 -11.99
CA ASN A 441 -17.08 9.56 -13.13
C ASN A 441 -17.30 8.08 -12.80
N LEU A 442 -17.93 7.84 -11.63
CA LEU A 442 -18.27 6.52 -11.14
C LEU A 442 -19.79 6.37 -11.02
N TRP A 443 -20.28 5.20 -11.41
CA TRP A 443 -21.69 4.85 -11.30
C TRP A 443 -21.90 3.92 -10.12
N PHE A 444 -22.97 4.13 -9.34
CA PHE A 444 -23.24 3.31 -8.16
C PHE A 444 -24.72 3.09 -7.91
N ALA A 445 -25.03 2.01 -7.23
CA ALA A 445 -26.37 1.74 -6.68
C ALA A 445 -26.25 1.22 -5.26
N ASP A 446 -27.10 1.72 -4.36
CA ASP A 446 -27.14 1.38 -2.94
C ASP A 446 -28.35 0.51 -2.61
N PHE A 447 -28.12 -0.57 -1.86
CA PHE A 447 -29.12 -1.53 -1.46
C PHE A 447 -29.10 -1.69 0.07
N PRO A 448 -29.98 -0.99 0.84
CA PRO A 448 -30.09 -1.16 2.28
C PRO A 448 -30.58 -2.57 2.61
N THR A 449 -29.84 -3.29 3.46
CA THR A 449 -30.14 -4.70 3.79
C THR A 449 -30.97 -4.88 5.07
N ALA A 450 -31.29 -3.80 5.78
CA ALA A 450 -31.96 -3.86 7.09
C ALA A 450 -33.31 -4.59 7.07
N GLU A 451 -34.07 -4.45 5.98
CA GLU A 451 -35.39 -5.06 5.81
C GLU A 451 -35.32 -6.46 5.18
N TRP A 452 -34.15 -6.92 4.75
CA TRP A 452 -34.00 -8.23 4.13
C TRP A 452 -33.92 -9.34 5.19
N THR A 453 -34.41 -10.53 4.83
CA THR A 453 -34.37 -11.68 5.74
C THR A 453 -32.94 -12.19 5.86
N GLN A 454 -32.46 -12.40 7.09
CA GLN A 454 -31.17 -13.04 7.33
C GLN A 454 -31.16 -14.45 6.69
N GLY A 455 -30.07 -14.79 6.03
CA GLY A 455 -29.92 -16.02 5.24
C GLY A 455 -30.53 -15.96 3.84
N SER A 456 -31.20 -14.85 3.44
CA SER A 456 -31.63 -14.67 2.07
C SER A 456 -30.44 -14.33 1.16
N VAL A 457 -30.65 -14.52 -0.15
CA VAL A 457 -29.65 -14.24 -1.19
C VAL A 457 -30.13 -13.06 -2.04
N PHE A 458 -29.30 -12.01 -2.09
CA PHE A 458 -29.45 -10.96 -3.08
C PHE A 458 -28.78 -11.43 -4.39
N ALA A 459 -29.61 -11.88 -5.34
CA ALA A 459 -29.16 -12.26 -6.67
C ALA A 459 -29.34 -11.09 -7.64
N PHE A 460 -28.36 -10.79 -8.45
CA PHE A 460 -28.47 -9.68 -9.41
C PHE A 460 -27.68 -9.93 -10.70
N THR A 461 -28.05 -9.23 -11.76
CA THR A 461 -27.33 -9.13 -13.01
C THR A 461 -27.30 -7.68 -13.49
N LEU A 462 -26.44 -7.36 -14.44
CA LEU A 462 -26.25 -6.00 -14.94
C LEU A 462 -26.70 -5.89 -16.39
N PHE A 463 -27.45 -4.85 -16.71
CA PHE A 463 -27.76 -4.44 -18.07
C PHE A 463 -27.00 -3.14 -18.38
N TRP A 464 -26.01 -3.21 -19.26
CA TRP A 464 -25.16 -2.09 -19.68
C TRP A 464 -25.93 -1.21 -20.65
N LYS A 465 -26.26 0.04 -20.22
CA LYS A 465 -27.15 0.91 -21.00
C LYS A 465 -26.50 1.44 -22.28
N ALA A 466 -25.20 1.78 -22.26
CA ALA A 466 -24.52 2.26 -23.46
C ALA A 466 -24.44 1.21 -24.56
N ASP A 467 -24.14 -0.03 -24.18
CA ASP A 467 -23.94 -1.13 -25.13
C ASP A 467 -25.23 -1.91 -25.40
N GLN A 468 -26.35 -1.59 -24.72
CA GLN A 468 -27.62 -2.32 -24.79
C GLN A 468 -27.45 -3.85 -24.64
N ARG A 469 -26.56 -4.27 -23.70
CA ARG A 469 -26.22 -5.68 -23.51
C ARG A 469 -26.33 -6.12 -22.05
N TRP A 470 -26.64 -7.40 -21.86
CA TRP A 470 -26.59 -8.04 -20.58
C TRP A 470 -25.17 -8.48 -20.24
N GLU A 471 -24.83 -8.53 -18.92
CA GLU A 471 -23.59 -9.09 -18.39
C GLU A 471 -23.47 -10.61 -18.66
N ASN A 472 -24.61 -11.27 -18.90
CA ASN A 472 -24.72 -12.73 -19.09
C ASN A 472 -24.17 -13.54 -17.89
N ARG A 473 -24.17 -12.95 -16.72
CA ARG A 473 -23.77 -13.57 -15.46
C ARG A 473 -24.68 -13.06 -14.34
N ASN A 474 -25.11 -13.97 -13.45
CA ASN A 474 -25.76 -13.64 -12.20
C ASN A 474 -24.73 -13.64 -11.07
N TRP A 475 -24.78 -12.62 -10.27
CA TRP A 475 -24.02 -12.48 -9.04
C TRP A 475 -24.91 -12.78 -7.84
N GLN A 476 -24.34 -13.31 -6.78
CA GLN A 476 -25.06 -13.64 -5.55
C GLN A 476 -24.34 -13.10 -4.33
N VAL A 477 -25.08 -12.46 -3.43
CA VAL A 477 -24.58 -11.93 -2.16
C VAL A 477 -25.51 -12.43 -1.05
N ASN A 478 -24.95 -13.19 -0.11
CA ASN A 478 -25.70 -13.72 1.05
C ASN A 478 -25.88 -12.63 2.11
N ILE A 479 -27.05 -12.57 2.72
CA ILE A 479 -27.35 -11.67 3.84
C ILE A 479 -27.05 -12.42 5.15
N LEU A 480 -26.00 -11.98 5.88
CA LEU A 480 -25.55 -12.61 7.12
C LEU A 480 -26.33 -12.11 8.34
#